data_14d033566b5e8f5a9042ea0550e5af3f
#
_entry.id   14d033566b5e8f5a9042ea0550e5af3f
#
_cell.length_a   1.000
_cell.length_b   1.000
_cell.length_c   1.000
_cell.angle_alpha   90.00
_cell.angle_beta   90.00
_cell.angle_gamma   90.00
#
_symmetry.space_group_name_H-M   'P 1'
#
loop_
_entity.id
_entity.type
_entity.pdbx_description
1 polymer ?
#
loop_
_entity_poly.entity_id
_entity_poly.type
_entity_poly.pdbx_seq_one_letter_code
_entity_poly.pdbx_strand_id
1 'polypeptide(L)'
;WTWKDTTFATLNKNFKEVYNFGAIPLVNNFTHQKSKEKKKYKLNIVFCNKCYLVQIKKNVDPKILFKNYKHISSGSKFNVNHLKSISKLKLNVNDSKILEIGSNDNSFLKNFNKKSKILCGVDPSIKKNLKGKNVYLYKEFFSYRLAKQLKKKFQSFNYIFAINVIPHVKNLREVIKGVSTILDQKGIFIVEGVYLLNNIQKGYFDTFYHEHVSTFSFFSLNNLLKKYNLKIIRAKLL
;
A
#
# COMPACT_ATOMS: atom_id res chain seq x y z
N TRP A 1 -19.33 12.87 10.20
CA TRP A 1 -18.27 13.07 9.18
C TRP A 1 -18.86 12.73 7.83
N THR A 2 -19.37 13.76 7.14
CA THR A 2 -19.87 13.64 5.78
C THR A 2 -18.70 13.37 4.85
N TRP A 3 -18.77 12.29 4.12
CA TRP A 3 -17.81 11.87 3.12
C TRP A 3 -17.87 12.83 1.93
N LYS A 4 -16.98 13.80 1.87
CA LYS A 4 -16.74 14.54 0.62
C LYS A 4 -15.90 13.61 -0.25
N ASP A 5 -16.42 13.30 -1.44
CA ASP A 5 -15.76 12.48 -2.48
C ASP A 5 -14.45 13.15 -2.91
N THR A 6 -13.40 12.91 -2.16
CA THR A 6 -12.06 13.37 -2.54
C THR A 6 -11.35 12.24 -3.25
N THR A 7 -11.05 12.42 -4.50
CA THR A 7 -10.14 11.55 -5.21
C THR A 7 -8.79 11.55 -4.52
N PHE A 8 -8.18 10.40 -4.40
CA PHE A 8 -6.90 10.24 -3.72
C PHE A 8 -5.77 11.08 -4.33
N ALA A 9 -5.81 11.33 -5.63
CA ALA A 9 -4.77 12.07 -6.32
C ALA A 9 -5.15 13.52 -6.63
N THR A 10 -6.45 13.82 -6.80
CA THR A 10 -6.93 15.17 -7.11
C THR A 10 -8.19 15.50 -6.31
N LEU A 11 -8.44 16.78 -6.05
CA LEU A 11 -9.71 17.28 -5.50
C LEU A 11 -10.83 17.31 -6.56
N ASN A 12 -10.60 16.73 -7.71
CA ASN A 12 -11.50 16.77 -8.85
C ASN A 12 -12.65 15.78 -8.67
N LYS A 13 -13.87 16.24 -8.84
CA LYS A 13 -15.10 15.44 -8.78
C LYS A 13 -15.50 14.86 -10.15
N ASN A 14 -14.82 15.22 -11.23
CA ASN A 14 -15.16 14.80 -12.59
C ASN A 14 -14.53 13.42 -12.88
N PHE A 15 -15.31 12.38 -12.61
CA PHE A 15 -14.96 11.01 -12.94
C PHE A 15 -15.80 10.50 -14.09
N LYS A 16 -15.17 9.77 -14.99
CA LYS A 16 -15.85 8.93 -15.96
C LYS A 16 -16.02 7.53 -15.35
N GLU A 17 -17.23 7.01 -15.28
CA GLU A 17 -17.47 5.62 -14.92
C GLU A 17 -16.92 4.74 -16.03
N VAL A 18 -16.08 3.77 -15.68
CA VAL A 18 -15.45 2.83 -16.59
C VAL A 18 -16.24 1.53 -16.64
N TYR A 19 -16.58 1.01 -15.46
CA TYR A 19 -17.32 -0.24 -15.34
C TYR A 19 -18.06 -0.33 -14.00
N ASN A 20 -19.24 -0.99 -14.04
CA ASN A 20 -20.08 -1.23 -12.87
C ASN A 20 -20.30 -2.73 -12.70
N PHE A 21 -19.64 -3.32 -11.71
CA PHE A 21 -19.80 -4.73 -11.35
C PHE A 21 -21.10 -5.00 -10.53
N GLY A 22 -21.88 -3.98 -10.23
CA GLY A 22 -23.02 -4.09 -9.33
C GLY A 22 -22.61 -4.21 -7.86
N ALA A 23 -23.43 -4.92 -7.09
CA ALA A 23 -23.17 -5.20 -5.68
C ALA A 23 -22.69 -6.65 -5.52
N ILE A 24 -21.44 -6.83 -5.11
CA ILE A 24 -20.80 -8.14 -4.93
C ILE A 24 -20.30 -8.33 -3.49
N PRO A 25 -20.14 -9.58 -3.01
CA PRO A 25 -19.52 -9.84 -1.72
C PRO A 25 -18.08 -9.37 -1.65
N LEU A 26 -17.57 -9.13 -0.44
CA LEU A 26 -16.13 -8.91 -0.26
C LEU A 26 -15.34 -10.17 -0.58
N VAL A 27 -14.21 -10.03 -1.26
CA VAL A 27 -13.25 -11.12 -1.45
C VAL A 27 -12.64 -11.52 -0.10
N ASN A 28 -12.10 -12.72 -0.02
CA ASN A 28 -11.49 -13.28 1.20
C ASN A 28 -12.45 -13.47 2.38
N ASN A 29 -13.74 -13.21 2.21
CA ASN A 29 -14.78 -13.47 3.21
C ASN A 29 -15.42 -14.84 2.99
N PHE A 30 -14.60 -15.90 3.11
CA PHE A 30 -15.05 -17.28 2.96
C PHE A 30 -15.87 -17.71 4.18
N THR A 31 -16.99 -18.42 3.94
CA THR A 31 -17.83 -19.04 4.97
C THR A 31 -17.98 -20.52 4.70
N HIS A 32 -18.00 -21.33 5.74
CA HIS A 32 -18.27 -22.77 5.64
C HIS A 32 -19.75 -23.08 5.47
N GLN A 33 -20.64 -22.13 5.71
CA GLN A 33 -22.09 -22.32 5.65
C GLN A 33 -22.65 -21.83 4.31
N LYS A 34 -23.29 -22.75 3.55
CA LYS A 34 -23.95 -22.44 2.26
C LYS A 34 -25.14 -21.46 2.39
N SER A 35 -25.73 -21.28 3.57
CA SER A 35 -27.05 -20.68 3.78
C SER A 35 -27.01 -19.19 4.23
N LYS A 36 -25.88 -18.60 4.55
CA LYS A 36 -25.84 -17.19 4.96
C LYS A 36 -25.62 -16.26 3.78
N GLU A 37 -26.63 -15.45 3.48
CA GLU A 37 -26.50 -14.38 2.51
C GLU A 37 -25.39 -13.40 2.94
N LYS A 38 -24.40 -13.23 2.08
CA LYS A 38 -23.27 -12.34 2.36
C LYS A 38 -23.66 -10.90 2.06
N LYS A 39 -23.32 -10.00 2.94
CA LYS A 39 -23.45 -8.57 2.69
C LYS A 39 -22.69 -8.20 1.42
N LYS A 40 -23.40 -7.57 0.49
CA LYS A 40 -22.87 -7.12 -0.80
C LYS A 40 -22.54 -5.64 -0.75
N TYR A 41 -21.50 -5.22 -1.48
CA TYR A 41 -21.05 -3.84 -1.57
C TYR A 41 -20.91 -3.45 -3.04
N LYS A 42 -21.34 -2.24 -3.39
CA LYS A 42 -21.21 -1.73 -4.77
C LYS A 42 -19.74 -1.64 -5.16
N LEU A 43 -19.41 -2.15 -6.36
CA LEU A 43 -18.10 -2.07 -6.96
C LEU A 43 -18.20 -1.38 -8.32
N ASN A 44 -17.97 -0.08 -8.33
CA ASN A 44 -17.94 0.76 -9.53
C ASN A 44 -16.52 1.27 -9.73
N ILE A 45 -16.01 1.13 -10.92
CA ILE A 45 -14.67 1.61 -11.32
C ILE A 45 -14.82 2.92 -12.06
N VAL A 46 -14.05 3.91 -11.65
CA VAL A 46 -14.03 5.25 -12.24
C VAL A 46 -12.62 5.67 -12.64
N PHE A 47 -12.53 6.48 -13.68
CA PHE A 47 -11.31 7.05 -14.20
C PHE A 47 -11.30 8.56 -14.02
N CYS A 48 -10.17 9.10 -13.59
CA CYS A 48 -9.97 10.55 -13.46
C CYS A 48 -9.22 11.10 -14.69
N ASN A 49 -9.86 11.94 -15.49
CA ASN A 49 -9.26 12.56 -16.69
C ASN A 49 -8.08 13.50 -16.39
N LYS A 50 -7.97 14.01 -15.15
CA LYS A 50 -6.89 14.94 -14.76
C LYS A 50 -5.61 14.23 -14.27
N CYS A 51 -5.76 13.16 -13.51
CA CYS A 51 -4.61 12.48 -12.91
C CYS A 51 -4.40 11.07 -13.47
N TYR A 52 -5.26 10.62 -14.36
CA TYR A 52 -5.20 9.30 -15.01
C TYR A 52 -5.22 8.13 -14.00
N LEU A 53 -5.80 8.33 -12.83
CA LEU A 53 -5.99 7.29 -11.85
C LEU A 53 -7.30 6.54 -12.12
N VAL A 54 -7.20 5.21 -12.13
CA VAL A 54 -8.36 4.32 -12.03
C VAL A 54 -8.58 3.96 -10.57
N GLN A 55 -9.81 4.05 -10.08
CA GLN A 55 -10.12 3.79 -8.69
C GLN A 55 -11.57 3.32 -8.48
N ILE A 56 -11.84 2.78 -7.31
CA ILE A 56 -13.20 2.47 -6.86
C ILE A 56 -13.94 3.78 -6.53
N LYS A 57 -15.16 3.95 -7.05
CA LYS A 57 -16.01 5.13 -6.82
C LYS A 57 -16.38 5.31 -5.34
N LYS A 58 -16.75 4.21 -4.67
CA LYS A 58 -17.14 4.20 -3.25
C LYS A 58 -16.40 3.11 -2.51
N ASN A 59 -15.51 3.51 -1.61
CA ASN A 59 -14.70 2.58 -0.83
C ASN A 59 -15.47 1.96 0.33
N VAL A 60 -15.18 0.71 0.63
CA VAL A 60 -15.55 0.05 1.87
C VAL A 60 -14.65 0.56 3.00
N ASP A 61 -15.17 0.63 4.23
CA ASP A 61 -14.36 1.03 5.37
C ASP A 61 -13.18 0.05 5.57
N PRO A 62 -11.93 0.52 5.63
CA PRO A 62 -10.77 -0.32 5.89
C PRO A 62 -10.89 -1.18 7.15
N LYS A 63 -11.60 -0.69 8.18
CA LYS A 63 -11.87 -1.47 9.39
C LYS A 63 -12.72 -2.72 9.11
N ILE A 64 -13.60 -2.67 8.10
CA ILE A 64 -14.39 -3.83 7.67
C ILE A 64 -13.51 -4.78 6.85
N LEU A 65 -12.73 -4.24 5.90
CA LEU A 65 -11.86 -5.03 5.02
C LEU A 65 -10.76 -5.76 5.80
N PHE A 66 -10.12 -5.10 6.75
CA PHE A 66 -8.92 -5.60 7.42
C PHE A 66 -9.15 -6.04 8.87
N LYS A 67 -10.42 -6.08 9.36
CA LYS A 67 -10.74 -6.51 10.74
C LYS A 67 -10.25 -7.93 11.06
N ASN A 68 -10.40 -8.84 10.09
CA ASN A 68 -9.99 -10.24 10.20
C ASN A 68 -9.09 -10.61 9.02
N TYR A 69 -8.10 -9.77 8.76
CA TYR A 69 -7.20 -9.96 7.62
C TYR A 69 -6.41 -11.25 7.79
N LYS A 70 -6.74 -12.25 6.95
CA LYS A 70 -6.16 -13.59 7.02
C LYS A 70 -4.90 -13.77 6.18
N HIS A 71 -4.62 -12.81 5.30
CA HIS A 71 -3.44 -12.90 4.46
C HIS A 71 -2.18 -12.72 5.31
N ILE A 72 -1.29 -13.69 5.21
CA ILE A 72 0.03 -13.70 5.87
C ILE A 72 1.08 -13.75 4.77
N SER A 73 2.01 -12.78 4.76
CA SER A 73 3.04 -12.67 3.71
C SER A 73 3.93 -13.91 3.64
N SER A 74 4.20 -14.58 4.78
CA SER A 74 4.92 -15.86 4.82
C SER A 74 4.06 -17.08 4.48
N GLY A 75 2.77 -16.91 4.19
CA GLY A 75 1.82 -18.02 4.00
C GLY A 75 2.06 -18.87 2.75
N SER A 76 2.88 -18.41 1.80
CA SER A 76 3.27 -19.22 0.64
C SER A 76 4.76 -19.10 0.32
N LYS A 77 5.36 -20.20 -0.20
CA LYS A 77 6.75 -20.21 -0.67
C LYS A 77 6.96 -19.18 -1.80
N PHE A 78 5.97 -19.00 -2.66
CA PHE A 78 6.00 -18.01 -3.74
C PHE A 78 6.21 -16.61 -3.18
N ASN A 79 5.37 -16.17 -2.25
CA ASN A 79 5.48 -14.84 -1.62
C ASN A 79 6.82 -14.66 -0.90
N VAL A 80 7.26 -15.65 -0.14
CA VAL A 80 8.56 -15.60 0.56
C VAL A 80 9.71 -15.42 -0.43
N ASN A 81 9.73 -16.18 -1.54
CA ASN A 81 10.77 -16.07 -2.56
C ASN A 81 10.71 -14.73 -3.28
N HIS A 82 9.50 -14.23 -3.56
CA HIS A 82 9.29 -12.92 -4.15
C HIS A 82 9.85 -11.81 -3.24
N LEU A 83 9.49 -11.79 -1.95
CA LEU A 83 10.01 -10.83 -0.98
C LEU A 83 11.54 -10.91 -0.85
N LYS A 84 12.12 -12.13 -0.87
CA LYS A 84 13.57 -12.31 -0.94
C LYS A 84 14.18 -11.71 -2.20
N SER A 85 13.52 -11.83 -3.36
CA SER A 85 14.02 -11.24 -4.62
C SER A 85 14.06 -9.72 -4.54
N ILE A 86 13.03 -9.09 -3.95
CA ILE A 86 13.00 -7.65 -3.72
C ILE A 86 14.10 -7.21 -2.75
N SER A 87 14.33 -7.97 -1.68
CA SER A 87 15.39 -7.66 -0.72
C SER A 87 16.81 -7.73 -1.30
N LYS A 88 16.99 -8.41 -2.45
CA LYS A 88 18.26 -8.50 -3.20
C LYS A 88 18.46 -7.36 -4.21
N LEU A 89 17.56 -6.39 -4.28
CA LEU A 89 17.82 -5.18 -5.08
C LEU A 89 19.18 -4.60 -4.68
N LYS A 90 19.92 -4.06 -5.66
CA LYS A 90 21.26 -3.47 -5.45
C LYS A 90 21.15 -2.19 -4.60
N LEU A 91 20.90 -2.34 -3.30
CA LEU A 91 20.80 -1.29 -2.31
C LEU A 91 21.91 -1.48 -1.28
N ASN A 92 22.58 -0.39 -0.90
CA ASN A 92 23.51 -0.45 0.23
C ASN A 92 22.73 -0.32 1.54
N VAL A 93 22.33 -1.48 2.08
CA VAL A 93 21.51 -1.54 3.32
C VAL A 93 22.34 -1.61 4.61
N ASN A 94 23.67 -1.65 4.50
CA ASN A 94 24.55 -1.69 5.67
C ASN A 94 24.39 -0.38 6.47
N ASP A 95 24.24 -0.52 7.77
CA ASP A 95 24.02 0.60 8.72
C ASP A 95 22.85 1.54 8.35
N SER A 96 21.92 1.08 7.53
CA SER A 96 20.77 1.86 7.08
C SER A 96 19.58 1.75 8.03
N LYS A 97 18.67 2.73 7.93
CA LYS A 97 17.34 2.69 8.57
C LYS A 97 16.31 2.36 7.50
N ILE A 98 15.56 1.28 7.72
CA ILE A 98 14.57 0.76 6.79
C ILE A 98 13.18 0.82 7.43
N LEU A 99 12.22 1.37 6.69
CA LEU A 99 10.80 1.37 7.04
C LEU A 99 10.03 0.51 6.04
N GLU A 100 9.20 -0.40 6.52
CA GLU A 100 8.20 -1.11 5.72
C GLU A 100 6.79 -0.67 6.10
N ILE A 101 6.06 -0.13 5.14
CA ILE A 101 4.64 0.20 5.24
C ILE A 101 3.85 -1.03 4.78
N GLY A 102 2.93 -1.53 5.63
CA GLY A 102 2.23 -2.78 5.38
C GLY A 102 3.11 -4.00 5.64
N SER A 103 3.83 -3.99 6.76
CA SER A 103 4.84 -5.03 7.06
C SER A 103 4.25 -6.40 7.41
N ASN A 104 2.93 -6.50 7.60
CA ASN A 104 2.20 -7.73 7.89
C ASN A 104 2.89 -8.56 9.01
N ASP A 105 3.39 -9.75 8.72
CA ASP A 105 4.13 -10.62 9.66
C ASP A 105 5.65 -10.36 9.71
N ASN A 106 6.10 -9.26 9.11
CA ASN A 106 7.50 -8.80 9.05
C ASN A 106 8.45 -9.77 8.32
N SER A 107 7.94 -10.67 7.50
CA SER A 107 8.76 -11.63 6.76
C SER A 107 9.73 -10.96 5.78
N PHE A 108 9.38 -9.80 5.23
CA PHE A 108 10.29 -9.01 4.39
C PHE A 108 11.42 -8.36 5.21
N LEU A 109 11.09 -7.67 6.32
CA LEU A 109 12.10 -6.99 7.16
C LEU A 109 13.15 -7.94 7.73
N LYS A 110 12.80 -9.20 7.99
CA LYS A 110 13.74 -10.22 8.50
C LYS A 110 14.94 -10.43 7.58
N ASN A 111 14.82 -10.13 6.27
CA ASN A 111 15.93 -10.26 5.33
C ASN A 111 17.07 -9.24 5.58
N PHE A 112 16.83 -8.21 6.40
CA PHE A 112 17.78 -7.12 6.67
C PHE A 112 18.35 -7.13 8.10
N ASN A 113 17.91 -8.04 8.97
CA ASN A 113 18.25 -8.06 10.42
C ASN A 113 19.73 -7.96 10.75
N LYS A 114 20.61 -8.54 9.94
CA LYS A 114 22.06 -8.58 10.20
C LYS A 114 22.82 -7.38 9.63
N LYS A 115 22.17 -6.54 8.81
CA LYS A 115 22.83 -5.49 8.01
C LYS A 115 22.42 -4.09 8.40
N SER A 116 21.17 -3.92 8.79
CA SER A 116 20.58 -2.59 8.97
C SER A 116 20.61 -2.14 10.43
N LYS A 117 20.80 -0.84 10.64
CA LYS A 117 20.83 -0.19 11.94
C LYS A 117 19.45 -0.18 12.62
N ILE A 118 18.41 0.15 11.85
CA ILE A 118 17.01 0.21 12.31
C ILE A 118 16.11 -0.46 11.27
N LEU A 119 15.24 -1.33 11.76
CA LEU A 119 14.14 -1.92 11.02
C LEU A 119 12.83 -1.48 11.65
N CYS A 120 11.97 -0.84 10.89
CA CYS A 120 10.67 -0.36 11.36
C CYS A 120 9.56 -0.94 10.49
N GLY A 121 8.62 -1.67 11.09
CA GLY A 121 7.42 -2.19 10.46
C GLY A 121 6.18 -1.46 10.94
N VAL A 122 5.30 -1.11 10.02
CA VAL A 122 4.00 -0.49 10.32
C VAL A 122 2.90 -1.26 9.62
N ASP A 123 1.98 -1.86 10.39
CA ASP A 123 0.84 -2.60 9.84
C ASP A 123 -0.27 -2.75 10.89
N PRO A 124 -1.55 -2.55 10.56
CA PRO A 124 -2.65 -2.74 11.49
C PRO A 124 -2.86 -4.19 11.92
N SER A 125 -2.38 -5.18 11.14
CA SER A 125 -2.50 -6.62 11.43
C SER A 125 -1.45 -7.14 12.43
N ILE A 126 -0.43 -6.37 12.76
CA ILE A 126 0.58 -6.72 13.76
C ILE A 126 -0.09 -7.09 15.08
N LYS A 127 0.29 -8.21 15.68
CA LYS A 127 -0.33 -8.71 16.92
C LYS A 127 -0.15 -7.72 18.08
N LYS A 128 1.06 -7.20 18.27
CA LYS A 128 1.41 -6.20 19.30
C LYS A 128 2.57 -5.32 18.85
N ASN A 129 2.62 -4.09 19.37
CA ASN A 129 3.78 -3.23 19.19
C ASN A 129 5.04 -3.90 19.76
N LEU A 130 6.16 -3.71 19.07
CA LEU A 130 7.47 -4.21 19.49
C LEU A 130 8.49 -3.07 19.48
N LYS A 131 9.29 -2.99 20.55
CA LYS A 131 10.47 -2.12 20.62
C LYS A 131 11.65 -3.01 21.00
N GLY A 132 12.34 -3.56 20.01
CA GLY A 132 13.54 -4.35 20.20
C GLY A 132 14.82 -3.52 20.09
N LYS A 133 15.99 -4.17 20.13
CA LYS A 133 17.31 -3.52 20.02
C LYS A 133 17.40 -2.68 18.71
N ASN A 134 17.01 -3.24 17.58
CA ASN A 134 17.03 -2.59 16.26
C ASN A 134 15.72 -2.77 15.47
N VAL A 135 14.73 -3.51 15.99
CA VAL A 135 13.45 -3.79 15.33
C VAL A 135 12.31 -3.11 16.09
N TYR A 136 11.52 -2.32 15.37
CA TYR A 136 10.39 -1.57 15.92
C TYR A 136 9.14 -1.89 15.08
N LEU A 137 8.07 -2.34 15.72
CA LEU A 137 6.81 -2.67 15.07
C LEU A 137 5.68 -1.83 15.64
N TYR A 138 4.88 -1.23 14.77
CA TYR A 138 3.76 -0.37 15.11
C TYR A 138 2.46 -0.95 14.56
N LYS A 139 1.54 -1.30 15.45
CA LYS A 139 0.21 -1.82 15.12
C LYS A 139 -0.74 -0.67 14.80
N GLU A 140 -0.55 -0.03 13.66
CA GLU A 140 -1.44 1.02 13.17
C GLU A 140 -1.30 1.21 11.66
N PHE A 141 -2.22 1.97 11.06
CA PHE A 141 -2.08 2.41 9.67
C PHE A 141 -1.01 3.49 9.55
N PHE A 142 -0.15 3.37 8.54
CA PHE A 142 0.82 4.43 8.26
C PHE A 142 0.09 5.71 7.80
N SER A 143 0.44 6.83 8.39
CA SER A 143 -0.16 8.14 8.14
C SER A 143 0.89 9.26 8.31
N TYR A 144 0.56 10.47 7.86
CA TYR A 144 1.41 11.64 8.12
C TYR A 144 1.61 11.90 9.62
N ARG A 145 0.58 11.67 10.44
CA ARG A 145 0.69 11.76 11.91
C ARG A 145 1.75 10.81 12.45
N LEU A 146 1.69 9.52 12.07
CA LEU A 146 2.69 8.53 12.50
C LEU A 146 4.07 8.86 11.95
N ALA A 147 4.18 9.29 10.69
CA ALA A 147 5.45 9.70 10.09
C ALA A 147 6.14 10.80 10.90
N LYS A 148 5.40 11.81 11.40
CA LYS A 148 5.95 12.83 12.29
C LYS A 148 6.47 12.27 13.63
N GLN A 149 5.78 11.31 14.21
CA GLN A 149 6.22 10.64 15.44
C GLN A 149 7.50 9.83 15.20
N LEU A 150 7.53 9.06 14.10
CA LEU A 150 8.72 8.29 13.69
C LEU A 150 9.91 9.22 13.37
N LYS A 151 9.65 10.38 12.75
CA LYS A 151 10.69 11.39 12.47
C LYS A 151 11.32 11.93 13.74
N LYS A 152 10.54 12.23 14.77
CA LYS A 152 11.06 12.64 16.08
C LYS A 152 11.97 11.59 16.71
N LYS A 153 11.68 10.29 16.48
CA LYS A 153 12.44 9.18 17.08
C LYS A 153 13.65 8.75 16.24
N PHE A 154 13.50 8.67 14.93
CA PHE A 154 14.49 8.07 14.03
C PHE A 154 15.12 9.07 13.06
N GLN A 155 14.65 10.33 13.04
CA GLN A 155 15.02 11.40 12.12
C GLN A 155 14.55 11.11 10.68
N SER A 156 15.20 10.20 9.97
CA SER A 156 14.86 9.81 8.60
C SER A 156 15.09 8.32 8.37
N PHE A 157 14.57 7.80 7.24
CA PHE A 157 14.82 6.44 6.76
C PHE A 157 15.51 6.49 5.40
N ASN A 158 16.56 5.68 5.24
CA ASN A 158 17.30 5.55 3.98
C ASN A 158 16.45 4.82 2.93
N TYR A 159 15.69 3.82 3.36
CA TYR A 159 14.81 3.06 2.49
C TYR A 159 13.41 2.94 3.11
N ILE A 160 12.41 3.22 2.30
CA ILE A 160 11.01 2.98 2.65
C ILE A 160 10.43 2.02 1.62
N PHE A 161 9.84 0.93 2.07
CA PHE A 161 9.19 -0.07 1.22
C PHE A 161 7.68 -0.04 1.43
N ALA A 162 6.94 -0.20 0.33
CA ALA A 162 5.50 -0.42 0.31
C ALA A 162 5.19 -1.47 -0.77
N ILE A 163 5.22 -2.75 -0.37
CA ILE A 163 5.09 -3.90 -1.28
C ILE A 163 3.63 -4.36 -1.25
N ASN A 164 2.92 -4.22 -2.35
CA ASN A 164 1.49 -4.54 -2.49
C ASN A 164 0.60 -3.83 -1.46
N VAL A 165 0.92 -2.60 -1.09
CA VAL A 165 0.19 -1.80 -0.09
C VAL A 165 -0.52 -0.60 -0.71
N ILE A 166 0.17 0.12 -1.59
CA ILE A 166 -0.32 1.39 -2.14
C ILE A 166 -1.69 1.26 -2.82
N PRO A 167 -2.01 0.17 -3.56
CA PRO A 167 -3.35 -0.03 -4.12
C PRO A 167 -4.47 -0.12 -3.08
N HIS A 168 -4.16 -0.55 -1.86
CA HIS A 168 -5.12 -0.73 -0.76
C HIS A 168 -5.36 0.54 0.06
N VAL A 169 -4.55 1.57 -0.15
CA VAL A 169 -4.58 2.80 0.68
C VAL A 169 -5.73 3.70 0.29
N LYS A 170 -6.65 3.95 1.25
CA LYS A 170 -7.78 4.85 1.06
C LYS A 170 -7.35 6.33 1.01
N ASN A 171 -6.45 6.76 1.88
CA ASN A 171 -5.96 8.14 1.91
C ASN A 171 -4.50 8.20 1.47
N LEU A 172 -4.30 8.04 0.18
CA LEU A 172 -2.97 7.95 -0.41
C LEU A 172 -2.14 9.23 -0.23
N ARG A 173 -2.78 10.40 -0.22
CA ARG A 173 -2.09 11.68 0.02
C ARG A 173 -1.43 11.72 1.39
N GLU A 174 -2.11 11.28 2.42
CA GLU A 174 -1.56 11.21 3.78
C GLU A 174 -0.35 10.29 3.86
N VAL A 175 -0.43 9.14 3.15
CA VAL A 175 0.69 8.19 3.10
C VAL A 175 1.89 8.80 2.36
N ILE A 176 1.69 9.35 1.17
CA ILE A 176 2.80 9.92 0.38
C ILE A 176 3.39 11.16 1.07
N LYS A 177 2.55 12.02 1.69
CA LYS A 177 3.02 13.12 2.54
C LYS A 177 3.86 12.62 3.71
N GLY A 178 3.42 11.53 4.35
CA GLY A 178 4.18 10.89 5.42
C GLY A 178 5.53 10.36 4.94
N VAL A 179 5.56 9.67 3.80
CA VAL A 179 6.79 9.18 3.17
C VAL A 179 7.75 10.33 2.88
N SER A 180 7.28 11.37 2.17
CA SER A 180 8.10 12.56 1.86
C SER A 180 8.66 13.25 3.12
N THR A 181 7.93 13.20 4.24
CA THR A 181 8.35 13.83 5.49
C THR A 181 9.50 13.08 6.17
N ILE A 182 9.54 11.74 6.03
CA ILE A 182 10.45 10.88 6.81
C ILE A 182 11.52 10.22 5.96
N LEU A 183 11.39 10.26 4.63
CA LEU A 183 12.43 9.77 3.72
C LEU A 183 13.67 10.66 3.85
N ASP A 184 14.85 10.06 3.87
CA ASP A 184 16.13 10.77 3.84
C ASP A 184 16.27 11.55 2.52
N GLN A 185 17.10 12.61 2.49
CA GLN A 185 17.34 13.41 1.27
C GLN A 185 17.87 12.57 0.11
N LYS A 186 18.71 11.58 0.40
CA LYS A 186 19.23 10.59 -0.55
C LYS A 186 18.50 9.26 -0.47
N GLY A 187 17.38 9.21 0.27
CA GLY A 187 16.61 8.01 0.50
C GLY A 187 15.83 7.56 -0.72
N ILE A 188 15.49 6.28 -0.74
CA ILE A 188 14.73 5.65 -1.83
C ILE A 188 13.41 5.10 -1.28
N PHE A 189 12.31 5.49 -1.91
CA PHE A 189 10.99 4.90 -1.68
C PHE A 189 10.72 3.85 -2.75
N ILE A 190 10.57 2.59 -2.35
CA ILE A 190 10.34 1.43 -3.21
C ILE A 190 8.87 1.03 -3.11
N VAL A 191 8.18 1.06 -4.24
CA VAL A 191 6.76 0.70 -4.34
C VAL A 191 6.60 -0.47 -5.29
N GLU A 192 5.84 -1.46 -4.88
CA GLU A 192 5.33 -2.52 -5.74
C GLU A 192 3.80 -2.54 -5.66
N GLY A 193 3.15 -2.84 -6.77
CA GLY A 193 1.70 -2.98 -6.82
C GLY A 193 1.18 -3.21 -8.24
N VAL A 194 -0.12 -3.40 -8.34
CA VAL A 194 -0.81 -3.60 -9.62
C VAL A 194 -0.61 -2.41 -10.56
N TYR A 195 -0.33 -2.71 -11.82
CA TYR A 195 -0.07 -1.72 -12.86
C TYR A 195 -1.18 -1.73 -13.91
N LEU A 196 -1.80 -0.57 -14.12
CA LEU A 196 -2.98 -0.43 -14.98
C LEU A 196 -2.76 -0.94 -16.40
N LEU A 197 -1.60 -0.64 -17.01
CA LEU A 197 -1.31 -1.06 -18.39
C LEU A 197 -1.28 -2.59 -18.50
N ASN A 198 -0.68 -3.29 -17.52
CA ASN A 198 -0.69 -4.76 -17.51
C ASN A 198 -2.12 -5.31 -17.39
N ASN A 199 -2.95 -4.69 -16.53
CA ASN A 199 -4.35 -5.11 -16.39
C ASN A 199 -5.11 -4.99 -17.71
N ILE A 200 -4.90 -3.90 -18.45
CA ILE A 200 -5.54 -3.68 -19.76
C ILE A 200 -5.00 -4.68 -20.79
N GLN A 201 -3.67 -4.78 -20.94
CA GLN A 201 -3.05 -5.62 -21.97
C GLN A 201 -3.30 -7.11 -21.78
N LYS A 202 -3.38 -7.56 -20.52
CA LYS A 202 -3.55 -8.98 -20.18
C LYS A 202 -4.98 -9.35 -19.77
N GLY A 203 -5.91 -8.39 -19.79
CA GLY A 203 -7.31 -8.63 -19.43
C GLY A 203 -7.52 -9.01 -17.97
N TYR A 204 -6.69 -8.50 -17.04
CA TYR A 204 -6.77 -8.85 -15.62
C TYR A 204 -7.92 -8.11 -14.92
N PHE A 205 -9.18 -8.52 -15.15
CA PHE A 205 -10.35 -7.95 -14.50
C PHE A 205 -10.48 -8.36 -13.03
N ASP A 206 -9.95 -9.50 -12.65
CA ASP A 206 -9.95 -10.04 -11.30
C ASP A 206 -9.14 -9.20 -10.30
N THR A 207 -8.29 -8.30 -10.80
CA THR A 207 -7.58 -7.34 -9.96
C THR A 207 -8.46 -6.21 -9.44
N PHE A 208 -9.67 -6.02 -9.99
CA PHE A 208 -10.63 -5.01 -9.52
C PHE A 208 -11.57 -5.61 -8.47
N TYR A 209 -11.30 -5.33 -7.22
CA TYR A 209 -12.11 -5.72 -6.07
C TYR A 209 -11.97 -4.70 -4.93
N HIS A 210 -12.79 -4.82 -3.90
CA HIS A 210 -12.97 -3.77 -2.89
C HIS A 210 -11.71 -3.39 -2.11
N GLU A 211 -10.71 -4.27 -2.03
CA GLU A 211 -9.46 -3.97 -1.36
C GLU A 211 -8.49 -3.16 -2.25
N HIS A 212 -8.58 -3.30 -3.58
CA HIS A 212 -7.79 -2.50 -4.54
C HIS A 212 -8.48 -1.17 -4.82
N VAL A 213 -8.32 -0.24 -3.91
CA VAL A 213 -8.97 1.08 -3.96
C VAL A 213 -8.52 1.90 -5.17
N SER A 214 -7.28 1.70 -5.61
CA SER A 214 -6.69 2.42 -6.74
C SER A 214 -5.76 1.54 -7.56
N THR A 215 -5.79 1.74 -8.88
CA THR A 215 -4.92 1.08 -9.84
C THR A 215 -4.16 2.14 -10.63
N PHE A 216 -2.83 2.10 -10.54
CA PHE A 216 -1.96 3.16 -11.03
C PHE A 216 -1.47 2.89 -12.44
N SER A 217 -1.44 3.97 -13.25
CA SER A 217 -0.52 4.11 -14.37
C SER A 217 0.76 4.80 -13.91
N PHE A 218 1.82 4.76 -14.72
CA PHE A 218 3.03 5.54 -14.48
C PHE A 218 2.71 7.04 -14.30
N PHE A 219 1.85 7.59 -15.15
CA PHE A 219 1.45 9.00 -15.09
C PHE A 219 0.74 9.35 -13.78
N SER A 220 -0.24 8.53 -13.38
CA SER A 220 -1.01 8.81 -12.16
C SER A 220 -0.14 8.77 -10.90
N LEU A 221 0.78 7.81 -10.81
CA LEU A 221 1.72 7.72 -9.69
C LEU A 221 2.73 8.87 -9.72
N ASN A 222 3.32 9.17 -10.86
CA ASN A 222 4.27 10.28 -11.02
C ASN A 222 3.65 11.63 -10.68
N ASN A 223 2.41 11.88 -11.13
CA ASN A 223 1.68 13.12 -10.81
C ASN A 223 1.39 13.26 -9.31
N LEU A 224 1.15 12.15 -8.61
CA LEU A 224 0.99 12.16 -7.17
C LEU A 224 2.32 12.45 -6.46
N LEU A 225 3.38 11.74 -6.81
CA LEU A 225 4.70 11.83 -6.18
C LEU A 225 5.31 13.23 -6.33
N LYS A 226 5.20 13.83 -7.52
CA LYS A 226 5.68 15.21 -7.78
C LYS A 226 5.10 16.25 -6.83
N LYS A 227 3.84 16.09 -6.39
CA LYS A 227 3.21 17.01 -5.42
C LYS A 227 3.87 17.01 -4.04
N TYR A 228 4.69 16.02 -3.75
CA TYR A 228 5.39 15.85 -2.49
C TYR A 228 6.92 15.81 -2.68
N ASN A 229 7.42 16.43 -3.77
CA ASN A 229 8.84 16.52 -4.10
C ASN A 229 9.53 15.15 -4.24
N LEU A 230 8.79 14.13 -4.64
CA LEU A 230 9.31 12.82 -4.98
C LEU A 230 9.33 12.63 -6.49
N LYS A 231 10.38 12.00 -7.02
CA LYS A 231 10.49 11.67 -8.45
C LYS A 231 10.72 10.18 -8.66
N ILE A 232 10.15 9.63 -9.72
CA ILE A 232 10.44 8.26 -10.13
C ILE A 232 11.83 8.23 -10.78
N ILE A 233 12.75 7.48 -10.21
CA ILE A 233 14.12 7.31 -10.76
C ILE A 233 14.24 6.01 -11.56
N ARG A 234 13.38 5.02 -11.29
CA ARG A 234 13.36 3.73 -11.98
C ARG A 234 11.98 3.11 -11.89
N ALA A 235 11.53 2.51 -12.98
CA ALA A 235 10.35 1.64 -13.03
C ALA A 235 10.72 0.33 -13.74
N LYS A 236 10.15 -0.80 -13.30
CA LYS A 236 10.36 -2.11 -13.90
C LYS A 236 9.06 -2.90 -13.80
N LEU A 237 8.70 -3.62 -14.86
CA LEU A 237 7.69 -4.68 -14.81
C LEU A 237 8.33 -5.95 -14.23
N LEU A 238 7.59 -6.61 -13.33
CA LEU A 238 8.00 -7.87 -12.70
C LEU A 238 7.22 -9.03 -13.29
#